data_fb7dc02d6e6e08dd02402d268208b590
#
_entry.id   fb7dc02d6e6e08dd02402d268208b590
#
_cell.length_a   1.000
_cell.length_b   1.000
_cell.length_c   1.000
_cell.angle_alpha   90.00
_cell.angle_beta   90.00
_cell.angle_gamma   90.00
#
_symmetry.space_group_name_H-M   'P 1'
#
loop_
_entity.id
_entity.type
_entity.pdbx_description
1 polymer ?
#
loop_
_entity_poly.entity_id
_entity_poly.type
_entity_poly.pdbx_seq_one_letter_code
_entity_poly.pdbx_strand_id
1 'polypeptide(L)'
;MCIRDRYVEEFDGNIASFIFSGKPGTGKNHLAAAICNELLLRGKSVLIITVADIMSAMKDTFRNSGTSEEQLLNDLSNVDLLVIDEIGVQTESKYEKVIINQIVDRRSSSKRPTGMLTNSNMEEMTKLLGERVMDRMRLGNSLWVIFNWDSYRSRVTGKEY
;
A
#
# COMPACT_ATOMS: atom_id res chain seq x y z
N MET A 1 -15.31 -7.21 16.46
CA MET A 1 -14.54 -6.03 16.01
C MET A 1 -14.06 -6.28 14.59
N CYS A 2 -14.36 -5.39 13.66
CA CYS A 2 -13.93 -5.58 12.28
C CYS A 2 -12.43 -5.24 12.10
N ILE A 3 -11.84 -5.70 11.02
CA ILE A 3 -10.40 -5.46 10.73
C ILE A 3 -10.06 -3.98 10.75
N ARG A 4 -10.93 -3.12 10.19
CA ARG A 4 -10.76 -1.67 10.20
C ARG A 4 -10.64 -1.13 11.62
N ASP A 5 -11.59 -1.44 12.47
CA ASP A 5 -11.69 -0.88 13.82
C ASP A 5 -10.49 -1.30 14.67
N ARG A 6 -10.13 -2.57 14.59
CA ARG A 6 -8.95 -3.09 15.28
C ARG A 6 -7.67 -2.42 14.82
N TYR A 7 -7.47 -2.30 13.51
CA TYR A 7 -6.28 -1.66 12.94
C TYR A 7 -6.15 -0.21 13.40
N VAL A 8 -7.26 0.53 13.36
CA VAL A 8 -7.27 1.95 13.73
C VAL A 8 -7.04 2.16 15.23
N GLU A 9 -7.58 1.30 16.07
CA GLU A 9 -7.35 1.37 17.52
C GLU A 9 -5.89 1.08 17.90
N GLU A 10 -5.26 0.13 17.21
CA GLU A 10 -3.88 -0.27 17.46
C GLU A 10 -2.85 0.64 16.76
N PHE A 11 -3.29 1.61 15.94
CA PHE A 11 -2.43 2.41 15.07
C PHE A 11 -1.37 3.22 15.82
N ASP A 12 -1.72 3.84 16.93
CA ASP A 12 -0.84 4.76 17.65
C ASP A 12 0.21 4.07 18.55
N GLY A 13 0.17 2.77 18.69
CA GLY A 13 1.07 2.03 19.60
C GLY A 13 2.09 1.13 18.92
N ASN A 14 1.89 0.82 17.65
CA ASN A 14 2.66 -0.23 16.98
C ASN A 14 2.88 0.06 15.50
N ILE A 15 4.02 -0.40 14.97
CA ILE A 15 4.19 -0.51 13.54
C ILE A 15 3.23 -1.61 13.06
N ALA A 16 2.17 -1.23 12.40
CA ALA A 16 1.18 -2.15 11.85
C ALA A 16 1.05 -1.94 10.35
N SER A 17 2.01 -2.47 9.59
CA SER A 17 1.89 -2.55 8.14
C SER A 17 0.86 -3.61 7.76
N PHE A 18 0.26 -3.51 6.59
CA PHE A 18 -0.68 -4.52 6.12
C PHE A 18 -0.49 -4.85 4.64
N ILE A 19 -0.86 -6.07 4.28
CA ILE A 19 -0.96 -6.50 2.89
C ILE A 19 -2.35 -7.10 2.70
N PHE A 20 -3.09 -6.55 1.76
CA PHE A 20 -4.36 -7.09 1.31
C PHE A 20 -4.18 -7.71 -0.07
N SER A 21 -4.31 -9.02 -0.14
CA SER A 21 -4.14 -9.78 -1.37
C SER A 21 -5.42 -10.49 -1.79
N GLY A 22 -5.64 -10.61 -3.08
CA GLY A 22 -6.81 -11.30 -3.62
C GLY A 22 -7.19 -10.81 -5.00
N LYS A 23 -8.15 -11.49 -5.61
CA LYS A 23 -8.64 -11.17 -6.95
C LYS A 23 -9.20 -9.75 -7.05
N PRO A 24 -9.23 -9.15 -8.25
CA PRO A 24 -9.89 -7.87 -8.46
C PRO A 24 -11.37 -7.90 -8.03
N GLY A 25 -11.84 -6.80 -7.45
CA GLY A 25 -13.25 -6.65 -7.06
C GLY A 25 -13.66 -7.37 -5.78
N THR A 26 -12.70 -7.82 -4.96
CA THR A 26 -12.97 -8.49 -3.67
C THR A 26 -13.10 -7.55 -2.48
N GLY A 27 -12.90 -6.25 -2.68
CA GLY A 27 -13.09 -5.24 -1.63
C GLY A 27 -11.81 -4.75 -0.96
N LYS A 28 -10.62 -5.09 -1.47
CA LYS A 28 -9.33 -4.63 -0.92
C LYS A 28 -9.27 -3.11 -0.80
N ASN A 29 -9.58 -2.41 -1.88
CA ASN A 29 -9.57 -0.94 -1.93
C ASN A 29 -10.61 -0.34 -0.99
N HIS A 30 -11.78 -0.97 -0.87
CA HIS A 30 -12.84 -0.53 0.05
C HIS A 30 -12.38 -0.57 1.50
N LEU A 31 -11.74 -1.65 1.91
CA LEU A 31 -11.23 -1.79 3.26
C LEU A 31 -10.09 -0.80 3.54
N ALA A 32 -9.15 -0.65 2.60
CA ALA A 32 -8.07 0.33 2.71
C ALA A 32 -8.60 1.76 2.80
N ALA A 33 -9.57 2.13 1.96
CA ALA A 33 -10.21 3.44 2.01
C ALA A 33 -10.94 3.68 3.33
N ALA A 34 -11.61 2.68 3.88
CA ALA A 34 -12.28 2.78 5.17
C ALA A 34 -11.29 3.01 6.32
N ILE A 35 -10.15 2.34 6.30
CA ILE A 35 -9.05 2.57 7.26
C ILE A 35 -8.53 4.00 7.13
N CYS A 36 -8.23 4.44 5.92
CA CYS A 36 -7.72 5.78 5.65
C CYS A 36 -8.68 6.87 6.10
N ASN A 37 -9.97 6.73 5.81
CA ASN A 37 -10.99 7.69 6.23
C ASN A 37 -11.06 7.81 7.76
N GLU A 38 -11.02 6.70 8.46
CA GLU A 38 -11.05 6.71 9.93
C GLU A 38 -9.80 7.38 10.52
N LEU A 39 -8.63 7.11 9.95
CA LEU A 39 -7.39 7.76 10.37
C LEU A 39 -7.38 9.26 10.09
N LEU A 40 -7.91 9.70 8.94
CA LEU A 40 -8.10 11.12 8.63
C LEU A 40 -8.98 11.81 9.65
N LEU A 41 -10.09 11.18 10.07
CA LEU A 41 -10.96 11.70 11.12
C LEU A 41 -10.25 11.83 12.47
N ARG A 42 -9.22 11.03 12.70
CA ARG A 42 -8.35 11.10 13.89
C ARG A 42 -7.16 12.05 13.74
N GLY A 43 -7.12 12.82 12.66
CA GLY A 43 -6.07 13.82 12.41
C GLY A 43 -4.77 13.24 11.87
N LYS A 44 -4.77 12.00 11.37
CA LYS A 44 -3.59 11.39 10.75
C LYS A 44 -3.46 11.77 9.28
N SER A 45 -2.25 11.85 8.77
CA SER A 45 -1.97 12.02 7.35
C SER A 45 -1.95 10.66 6.65
N VAL A 46 -2.68 10.52 5.57
CA VAL A 46 -2.78 9.28 4.81
C VAL A 46 -2.70 9.55 3.31
N LEU A 47 -2.12 8.61 2.58
CA LEU A 47 -2.05 8.67 1.13
C LEU A 47 -2.27 7.27 0.56
N ILE A 48 -3.16 7.17 -0.43
CA ILE A 48 -3.29 5.97 -1.28
C ILE A 48 -2.78 6.34 -2.66
N ILE A 49 -1.81 5.60 -3.16
CA ILE A 49 -1.17 5.86 -4.44
C ILE A 49 -0.85 4.55 -5.15
N THR A 50 -1.02 4.50 -6.46
CA THR A 50 -0.64 3.33 -7.25
C THR A 50 0.87 3.32 -7.52
N VAL A 51 1.43 2.13 -7.74
CA VAL A 51 2.83 1.99 -8.19
C VAL A 51 3.07 2.81 -9.46
N ALA A 52 2.13 2.77 -10.41
CA ALA A 52 2.21 3.53 -11.65
C ALA A 52 2.35 5.04 -11.41
N ASP A 53 1.56 5.58 -10.50
CA ASP A 53 1.60 7.01 -10.17
C ASP A 53 2.89 7.40 -9.44
N ILE A 54 3.41 6.54 -8.57
CA ILE A 54 4.72 6.74 -7.95
C ILE A 54 5.80 6.83 -9.03
N MET A 55 5.80 5.88 -9.96
CA MET A 55 6.80 5.83 -11.04
C MET A 55 6.69 7.01 -11.99
N SER A 56 5.47 7.43 -12.31
CA SER A 56 5.22 8.62 -13.12
C SER A 56 5.76 9.88 -12.45
N ALA A 57 5.46 10.05 -11.16
CA ALA A 57 5.96 11.18 -10.38
C ALA A 57 7.50 11.19 -10.28
N MET A 58 8.13 10.01 -10.13
CA MET A 58 9.59 9.88 -10.14
C MET A 58 10.20 10.31 -11.49
N LYS A 59 9.61 9.89 -12.60
CA LYS A 59 10.05 10.30 -13.94
C LYS A 59 9.91 11.80 -14.16
N ASP A 60 8.90 12.42 -13.63
CA ASP A 60 8.67 13.86 -13.75
C ASP A 60 9.76 14.66 -13.01
N THR A 61 10.35 14.12 -11.95
CA THR A 61 11.50 14.77 -11.27
C THR A 61 12.72 14.92 -12.19
N PHE A 62 12.90 14.04 -13.16
CA PHE A 62 13.99 14.12 -14.13
C PHE A 62 13.73 15.15 -15.25
N ARG A 63 12.49 15.59 -15.44
CA ARG A 63 12.04 16.48 -16.52
C ARG A 63 11.90 17.94 -16.11
N ASN A 64 12.52 18.36 -15.02
CA ASN A 64 12.50 19.75 -14.61
C ASN A 64 11.21 20.26 -13.95
N SER A 65 10.59 19.44 -13.16
CA SER A 65 9.55 19.86 -12.25
C SER A 65 10.18 20.43 -11.01
N GLY A 66 10.15 21.48 -10.48
CA GLY A 66 10.80 22.02 -9.26
C GLY A 66 10.87 21.09 -8.03
N THR A 67 10.54 19.81 -8.18
CA THR A 67 10.58 18.78 -7.13
C THR A 67 11.67 17.75 -7.46
N SER A 68 12.58 17.49 -6.52
CA SER A 68 13.62 16.46 -6.66
C SER A 68 13.08 15.07 -6.30
N GLU A 69 13.76 14.03 -6.78
CA GLU A 69 13.47 12.64 -6.39
C GLU A 69 13.55 12.47 -4.85
N GLU A 70 14.54 13.06 -4.22
CA GLU A 70 14.72 13.02 -2.76
C GLU A 70 13.53 13.67 -2.03
N GLN A 71 13.05 14.80 -2.50
CA GLN A 71 11.86 15.46 -1.95
C GLN A 71 10.64 14.57 -2.05
N LEU A 72 10.41 13.95 -3.18
CA LEU A 72 9.27 13.04 -3.39
C LEU A 72 9.36 11.82 -2.48
N LEU A 73 10.55 11.22 -2.35
CA LEU A 73 10.77 10.12 -1.41
C LEU A 73 10.49 10.54 0.04
N ASN A 74 10.89 11.74 0.43
CA ASN A 74 10.59 12.28 1.75
C ASN A 74 9.10 12.49 1.95
N ASP A 75 8.38 13.03 0.99
CA ASP A 75 6.94 13.25 1.06
C ASP A 75 6.18 11.92 1.23
N LEU A 76 6.54 10.90 0.45
CA LEU A 76 5.97 9.57 0.56
C LEU A 76 6.33 8.86 1.87
N SER A 77 7.49 9.21 2.45
CA SER A 77 7.97 8.61 3.69
C SER A 77 7.41 9.28 4.95
N ASN A 78 6.87 10.49 4.84
CA ASN A 78 6.46 11.31 6.00
C ASN A 78 4.97 11.24 6.33
N VAL A 79 4.11 10.75 5.46
CA VAL A 79 2.70 10.53 5.81
C VAL A 79 2.58 9.41 6.85
N ASP A 80 1.62 9.54 7.75
CA ASP A 80 1.43 8.56 8.84
C ASP A 80 1.12 7.16 8.30
N LEU A 81 0.25 7.05 7.29
CA LEU A 81 -0.02 5.80 6.56
C LEU A 81 0.12 6.04 5.06
N LEU A 82 0.94 5.24 4.41
CA LEU A 82 1.03 5.14 2.96
C LEU A 82 0.46 3.82 2.51
N VAL A 83 -0.51 3.85 1.60
CA VAL A 83 -1.05 2.65 0.96
C VAL A 83 -0.60 2.64 -0.50
N ILE A 84 0.17 1.62 -0.87
CA ILE A 84 0.64 1.40 -2.24
C ILE A 84 -0.28 0.39 -2.90
N ASP A 85 -1.01 0.84 -3.91
CA ASP A 85 -1.99 0.05 -4.65
C ASP A 85 -1.42 -0.48 -5.97
N GLU A 86 -2.08 -1.50 -6.51
CA GLU A 86 -1.78 -2.11 -7.81
C GLU A 86 -0.34 -2.66 -7.91
N ILE A 87 0.16 -3.23 -6.82
CA ILE A 87 1.45 -3.92 -6.83
C ILE A 87 1.35 -5.18 -7.68
N GLY A 88 2.27 -5.33 -8.64
CA GLY A 88 2.35 -6.48 -9.53
C GLY A 88 1.53 -6.36 -10.82
N VAL A 89 0.86 -5.24 -11.06
CA VAL A 89 0.09 -5.02 -12.30
C VAL A 89 0.97 -4.61 -13.49
N GLN A 90 2.15 -4.07 -13.22
CA GLN A 90 3.06 -3.57 -14.26
C GLN A 90 4.26 -4.49 -14.51
N THR A 91 4.89 -4.29 -15.67
CA THR A 91 6.15 -4.94 -16.00
C THR A 91 7.23 -4.58 -14.98
N GLU A 92 7.77 -5.58 -14.35
CA GLU A 92 8.80 -5.48 -13.33
C GLU A 92 10.04 -4.76 -13.88
N SER A 93 10.27 -3.52 -13.46
CA SER A 93 11.53 -2.85 -13.69
C SER A 93 12.39 -2.88 -12.43
N LYS A 94 13.71 -2.98 -12.61
CA LYS A 94 14.66 -2.87 -11.48
C LYS A 94 14.51 -1.54 -10.74
N TYR A 95 14.18 -0.48 -11.45
CA TYR A 95 13.99 0.85 -10.89
C TYR A 95 12.75 0.91 -9.97
N GLU A 96 11.64 0.32 -10.37
CA GLU A 96 10.45 0.20 -9.55
C GLU A 96 10.73 -0.50 -8.23
N LYS A 97 11.43 -1.65 -8.28
CA LYS A 97 11.85 -2.39 -7.10
C LYS A 97 12.74 -1.56 -6.17
N VAL A 98 13.70 -0.82 -6.72
CA VAL A 98 14.58 0.07 -5.94
C VAL A 98 13.78 1.17 -5.24
N ILE A 99 12.86 1.82 -5.92
CA ILE A 99 12.03 2.88 -5.36
C ILE A 99 11.14 2.37 -4.23
N ILE A 100 10.45 1.25 -4.44
CA ILE A 100 9.60 0.65 -3.39
C ILE A 100 10.45 0.24 -2.18
N ASN A 101 11.64 -0.35 -2.40
CA ASN A 101 12.57 -0.68 -1.32
C ASN A 101 12.97 0.56 -0.51
N GLN A 102 13.32 1.66 -1.16
CA GLN A 102 13.70 2.90 -0.49
C GLN A 102 12.55 3.47 0.35
N ILE A 103 11.34 3.47 -0.18
CA ILE A 103 10.15 3.96 0.54
C ILE A 103 9.89 3.10 1.78
N VAL A 104 9.85 1.79 1.62
CA VAL A 104 9.60 0.85 2.73
C VAL A 104 10.70 0.93 3.80
N ASP A 105 11.95 1.01 3.40
CA ASP A 105 13.08 1.17 4.31
C ASP A 105 12.98 2.44 5.15
N ARG A 106 12.72 3.58 4.53
CA ARG A 106 12.57 4.86 5.22
C ARG A 106 11.39 4.84 6.19
N ARG A 107 10.26 4.32 5.77
CA ARG A 107 9.06 4.25 6.59
C ARG A 107 9.23 3.30 7.77
N SER A 108 9.84 2.13 7.54
CA SER A 108 10.15 1.17 8.59
C SER A 108 11.12 1.75 9.63
N SER A 109 12.16 2.45 9.20
CA SER A 109 13.12 3.10 10.09
C SER A 109 12.49 4.21 10.94
N SER A 110 11.50 4.90 10.40
CA SER A 110 10.72 5.94 11.09
C SER A 110 9.51 5.38 11.85
N LYS A 111 9.36 4.07 11.93
CA LYS A 111 8.22 3.37 12.55
C LYS A 111 6.86 3.80 11.99
N ARG A 112 6.80 4.03 10.69
CA ARG A 112 5.57 4.40 9.99
C ARG A 112 5.02 3.22 9.18
N PRO A 113 3.77 2.82 9.39
CA PRO A 113 3.18 1.68 8.71
C PRO A 113 2.95 1.94 7.23
N THR A 114 3.13 0.89 6.43
CA THR A 114 2.86 0.88 5.00
C THR A 114 1.79 -0.16 4.70
N GLY A 115 0.78 0.20 3.93
CA GLY A 115 -0.20 -0.73 3.38
C GLY A 115 0.14 -1.08 1.94
N MET A 116 -0.15 -2.32 1.55
CA MET A 116 0.01 -2.80 0.17
C MET A 116 -1.25 -3.51 -0.30
N LEU A 117 -1.70 -3.18 -1.49
CA LEU A 117 -2.83 -3.84 -2.15
C LEU A 117 -2.32 -4.54 -3.40
N THR A 118 -2.65 -5.82 -3.54
CA THR A 118 -2.14 -6.65 -4.63
C THR A 118 -3.10 -7.76 -5.02
N ASN A 119 -3.01 -8.20 -6.27
CA ASN A 119 -3.66 -9.42 -6.74
C ASN A 119 -2.73 -10.64 -6.62
N SER A 120 -1.46 -10.43 -6.26
CA SER A 120 -0.44 -11.46 -6.15
C SER A 120 -0.47 -12.15 -4.80
N ASN A 121 -0.05 -13.41 -4.74
CA ASN A 121 0.13 -14.14 -3.50
C ASN A 121 1.49 -13.80 -2.85
N MET A 122 1.77 -14.39 -1.67
CA MET A 122 3.00 -14.13 -0.93
C MET A 122 4.26 -14.48 -1.72
N GLU A 123 4.27 -15.61 -2.41
CA GLU A 123 5.40 -16.06 -3.22
C GLU A 123 5.69 -15.11 -4.37
N GLU A 124 4.66 -14.69 -5.08
CA GLU A 124 4.76 -13.70 -6.15
C GLU A 124 5.22 -12.34 -5.63
N MET A 125 4.68 -11.87 -4.50
CA MET A 125 5.11 -10.63 -3.85
C MET A 125 6.58 -10.66 -3.45
N THR A 126 7.06 -11.79 -2.93
CA THR A 126 8.46 -11.96 -2.55
C THR A 126 9.38 -11.89 -3.78
N LYS A 127 8.95 -12.45 -4.90
CA LYS A 127 9.68 -12.34 -6.17
C LYS A 127 9.69 -10.90 -6.72
N LEU A 128 8.56 -10.21 -6.62
CA LEU A 128 8.41 -8.83 -7.10
C LEU A 128 9.23 -7.82 -6.30
N LEU A 129 9.14 -7.88 -4.98
CA LEU A 129 9.67 -6.86 -4.08
C LEU A 129 10.97 -7.27 -3.38
N GLY A 130 11.23 -8.57 -3.27
CA GLY A 130 12.39 -9.14 -2.57
C GLY A 130 12.12 -9.40 -1.09
N GLU A 131 12.94 -10.27 -0.52
CA GLU A 131 12.86 -10.69 0.90
C GLU A 131 12.95 -9.51 1.88
N ARG A 132 13.81 -8.56 1.57
CA ARG A 132 14.05 -7.40 2.46
C ARG A 132 12.77 -6.57 2.68
N VAL A 133 12.03 -6.28 1.62
CA VAL A 133 10.74 -5.56 1.73
C VAL A 133 9.74 -6.40 2.50
N MET A 134 9.65 -7.68 2.18
CA MET A 134 8.70 -8.59 2.84
C MET A 134 9.00 -8.72 4.34
N ASP A 135 10.26 -8.81 4.73
CA ASP A 135 10.66 -8.84 6.14
C ASP A 135 10.26 -7.55 6.87
N ARG A 136 10.44 -6.41 6.26
CA ARG A 136 10.03 -5.13 6.85
C ARG A 136 8.52 -5.00 6.96
N MET A 137 7.77 -5.54 6.01
CA MET A 137 6.31 -5.56 6.07
C MET A 137 5.77 -6.47 7.19
N ARG A 138 6.58 -7.39 7.70
CA ARG A 138 6.23 -8.28 8.84
C ARG A 138 6.57 -7.71 10.21
N LEU A 139 7.22 -6.56 10.29
CA LEU A 139 7.60 -5.96 11.57
C LEU A 139 6.36 -5.55 12.38
N GLY A 140 6.43 -5.75 13.68
CA GLY A 140 5.36 -5.38 14.61
C GLY A 140 4.08 -6.21 14.42
N ASN A 141 2.93 -5.59 14.62
CA ASN A 141 1.61 -6.23 14.50
C ASN A 141 1.09 -6.19 13.05
N SER A 142 1.91 -6.63 12.11
CA SER A 142 1.56 -6.63 10.69
C SER A 142 0.38 -7.54 10.40
N LEU A 143 -0.43 -7.12 9.42
CA LEU A 143 -1.65 -7.78 9.01
C LEU A 143 -1.53 -8.27 7.56
N TRP A 144 -1.69 -9.56 7.35
CA TRP A 144 -1.86 -10.12 6.02
C TRP A 144 -3.28 -10.64 5.88
N VAL A 145 -4.07 -10.03 5.01
CA VAL A 145 -5.46 -10.43 4.75
C VAL A 145 -5.58 -10.94 3.33
N ILE A 146 -6.03 -12.18 3.19
CA ILE A 146 -6.29 -12.81 1.91
C ILE A 146 -7.78 -12.74 1.62
N PHE A 147 -8.14 -12.07 0.52
CA PHE A 147 -9.51 -11.95 0.02
C PHE A 147 -9.75 -13.09 -0.96
N ASN A 148 -10.22 -14.21 -0.46
CA ASN A 148 -10.33 -15.48 -1.20
C ASN A 148 -11.74 -15.79 -1.71
N TRP A 149 -12.62 -14.81 -1.76
CA TRP A 149 -13.98 -14.93 -2.29
C TRP A 149 -14.10 -14.34 -3.69
N ASP A 150 -15.25 -14.60 -4.33
CA ASP A 150 -15.51 -14.10 -5.67
C ASP A 150 -15.71 -12.58 -5.70
N SER A 151 -15.43 -11.99 -6.88
CA SER A 151 -15.60 -10.56 -7.10
C SER A 151 -17.04 -10.11 -6.83
N TYR A 152 -17.18 -9.08 -6.02
CA TYR A 152 -18.46 -8.44 -5.78
C TYR A 152 -19.01 -7.73 -7.02
N ARG A 153 -18.15 -7.34 -7.96
CA ARG A 153 -18.55 -6.66 -9.21
C ARG A 153 -19.49 -7.50 -10.06
N SER A 154 -19.32 -8.81 -10.10
CA SER A 154 -20.20 -9.72 -10.84
C SER A 154 -21.62 -9.78 -10.28
N ARG A 155 -21.82 -9.40 -9.02
CA ARG A 155 -23.13 -9.35 -8.36
C ARG A 155 -23.88 -8.05 -8.60
N VAL A 156 -23.17 -6.97 -8.95
CA VAL A 156 -23.75 -5.64 -9.16
C VAL A 156 -24.17 -5.42 -10.61
N THR A 157 -23.47 -6.06 -11.56
CA THR A 157 -23.77 -5.95 -13.00
C THR A 157 -24.93 -6.85 -13.47
N GLY A 158 -25.49 -7.70 -12.62
CA GLY A 158 -26.58 -8.63 -12.93
C GLY A 158 -27.98 -8.09 -12.75
N LYS A 159 -28.20 -6.80 -12.54
CA LYS A 159 -29.53 -6.19 -12.55
C LYS A 159 -29.74 -5.43 -13.85
N GLU A 160 -30.13 -6.16 -14.88
CA GLU A 160 -30.91 -5.57 -15.94
C GLU A 160 -32.30 -5.21 -15.37
N TYR A 161 -32.66 -3.98 -15.50
CA TYR A 161 -33.99 -3.48 -15.24
C TYR A 161 -34.82 -3.59 -16.51
#